data_263367821a78b86e3ecdd67cd1bdc2e0
#
_entry.id   263367821a78b86e3ecdd67cd1bdc2e0
#
_cell.length_a   1.000
_cell.length_b   1.000
_cell.length_c   1.000
_cell.angle_alpha   90.00
_cell.angle_beta   90.00
_cell.angle_gamma   90.00
#
_symmetry.space_group_name_H-M   'P 1'
#
loop_
_entity.id
_entity.type
_entity.pdbx_description
1 polymer ?
#
loop_
_entity_poly.entity_id
_entity_poly.type
_entity_poly.pdbx_seq_one_letter_code
_entity_poly.pdbx_strand_id
1 'polypeptide(L)'
;MKVLSIIKPNIVLFVGDISDGSVKIIKKINEIKIPTFVILGNHDRGKDSTGEILSKQIRVLGEKYCAWDLKVFNNQINLLSARPCSSGGGYFLSKEVKGVYGPITEQDSINKIIKCSEETIDDIPLIIMSHAGPSGLGSEPKSICGKDWKLPSLDWGDRDLSV
;
A
#
# COMPACT_ATOMS: atom_id res chain seq x y z
N MET A 1 -3.00 -8.02 -18.93
CA MET A 1 -2.32 -7.22 -19.95
C MET A 1 -3.25 -6.73 -21.08
N LYS A 2 -4.25 -7.52 -21.55
CA LYS A 2 -5.23 -7.02 -22.57
C LYS A 2 -5.95 -5.72 -22.17
N VAL A 3 -6.30 -5.56 -20.89
CA VAL A 3 -6.98 -4.35 -20.40
C VAL A 3 -6.12 -3.09 -20.59
N LEU A 4 -4.83 -3.16 -20.27
CA LEU A 4 -3.92 -2.03 -20.39
C LEU A 4 -3.74 -1.57 -21.87
N SER A 5 -3.77 -2.51 -22.83
CA SER A 5 -3.68 -2.18 -24.24
C SER A 5 -4.95 -1.53 -24.80
N ILE A 6 -6.09 -1.74 -24.16
CA ILE A 6 -7.39 -1.14 -24.52
C ILE A 6 -7.52 0.26 -23.89
N ILE A 7 -7.29 0.34 -22.55
CA ILE A 7 -7.49 1.58 -21.78
C ILE A 7 -6.37 2.59 -22.05
N LYS A 8 -5.14 2.12 -22.31
CA LYS A 8 -3.92 2.92 -22.51
C LYS A 8 -3.74 3.98 -21.41
N PRO A 9 -3.70 3.60 -20.12
CA PRO A 9 -3.55 4.54 -19.04
C PRO A 9 -2.15 5.17 -19.06
N ASN A 10 -2.04 6.39 -18.53
CA ASN A 10 -0.75 7.06 -18.35
C ASN A 10 0.05 6.48 -17.19
N ILE A 11 -0.64 5.92 -16.19
CA ILE A 11 -0.11 5.37 -14.95
C ILE A 11 -0.94 4.18 -14.50
N VAL A 12 -0.30 3.22 -13.83
CA VAL A 12 -0.98 2.07 -13.19
C VAL A 12 -0.63 2.04 -11.71
N LEU A 13 -1.65 2.01 -10.85
CA LEU A 13 -1.51 1.93 -9.42
C LEU A 13 -2.04 0.58 -8.93
N PHE A 14 -1.20 -0.19 -8.25
CA PHE A 14 -1.60 -1.41 -7.55
C PHE A 14 -1.65 -1.14 -6.05
N VAL A 15 -2.81 -1.39 -5.45
CA VAL A 15 -3.09 -1.06 -4.05
C VAL A 15 -3.20 -2.30 -3.15
N GLY A 16 -2.40 -3.31 -3.44
CA GLY A 16 -2.26 -4.50 -2.60
C GLY A 16 -3.06 -5.71 -3.04
N ASP A 17 -2.80 -6.85 -2.38
CA ASP A 17 -3.43 -8.17 -2.56
C ASP A 17 -3.37 -8.70 -4.01
N ILE A 18 -2.22 -8.52 -4.65
CA ILE A 18 -2.01 -8.78 -6.08
C ILE A 18 -1.27 -10.08 -6.36
N SER A 19 -0.54 -10.61 -5.40
CA SER A 19 0.39 -11.72 -5.64
C SER A 19 0.17 -12.95 -4.77
N ASP A 20 -0.53 -12.80 -3.63
CA ASP A 20 -0.64 -13.83 -2.58
C ASP A 20 0.74 -14.43 -2.21
N GLY A 21 1.77 -13.59 -2.13
CA GLY A 21 3.16 -13.99 -1.89
C GLY A 21 3.91 -14.55 -3.11
N SER A 22 3.28 -14.56 -4.28
CA SER A 22 3.88 -15.13 -5.50
C SER A 22 4.85 -14.18 -6.19
N VAL A 23 6.15 -14.39 -6.03
CA VAL A 23 7.20 -13.66 -6.76
C VAL A 23 7.04 -13.75 -8.29
N LYS A 24 6.46 -14.86 -8.80
CA LYS A 24 6.19 -15.03 -10.24
C LYS A 24 5.18 -14.00 -10.76
N ILE A 25 4.14 -13.69 -9.97
CA ILE A 25 3.15 -12.67 -10.34
C ILE A 25 3.81 -11.30 -10.30
N ILE A 26 4.60 -11.00 -9.28
CA ILE A 26 5.35 -9.74 -9.16
C ILE A 26 6.30 -9.51 -10.35
N LYS A 27 6.98 -10.55 -10.84
CA LYS A 27 7.79 -10.46 -12.06
C LYS A 27 6.97 -10.01 -13.27
N LYS A 28 5.74 -10.54 -13.43
CA LYS A 28 4.84 -10.12 -14.54
C LYS A 28 4.38 -8.66 -14.39
N ILE A 29 4.15 -8.19 -13.16
CA ILE A 29 3.82 -6.79 -12.90
C ILE A 29 5.02 -5.90 -13.24
N ASN A 30 6.23 -6.35 -12.90
CA ASN A 30 7.45 -5.60 -13.21
C ASN A 30 7.72 -5.47 -14.72
N GLU A 31 7.21 -6.39 -15.54
CA GLU A 31 7.29 -6.33 -17.01
C GLU A 31 6.38 -5.26 -17.64
N ILE A 32 5.45 -4.67 -16.89
CA ILE A 32 4.58 -3.61 -17.39
C ILE A 32 5.43 -2.38 -17.76
N LYS A 33 5.31 -1.93 -19.01
CA LYS A 33 6.08 -0.80 -19.56
C LYS A 33 5.50 0.58 -19.23
N ILE A 34 4.21 0.63 -18.89
CA ILE A 34 3.54 1.84 -18.43
C ILE A 34 4.09 2.18 -17.03
N PRO A 35 4.30 3.47 -16.69
CA PRO A 35 4.63 3.87 -15.32
C PRO A 35 3.72 3.19 -14.31
N THR A 36 4.30 2.46 -13.38
CA THR A 36 3.56 1.58 -12.46
C THR A 36 4.10 1.76 -11.06
N PHE A 37 3.20 1.95 -10.09
CA PHE A 37 3.51 2.05 -8.67
C PHE A 37 2.72 1.00 -7.89
N VAL A 38 3.36 0.40 -6.90
CA VAL A 38 2.83 -0.78 -6.22
C VAL A 38 3.02 -0.64 -4.72
N ILE A 39 1.93 -0.64 -3.96
CA ILE A 39 1.95 -0.94 -2.54
C ILE A 39 1.48 -2.39 -2.35
N LEU A 40 2.14 -3.16 -1.50
CA LEU A 40 1.77 -4.55 -1.23
C LEU A 40 0.74 -4.62 -0.10
N GLY A 41 -0.26 -5.49 -0.25
CA GLY A 41 -1.30 -5.76 0.73
C GLY A 41 -0.92 -6.88 1.71
N ASN A 42 -1.80 -7.18 2.65
CA ASN A 42 -1.53 -8.15 3.70
C ASN A 42 -1.44 -9.60 3.18
N HIS A 43 -2.07 -9.95 2.07
CA HIS A 43 -1.91 -11.26 1.44
C HIS A 43 -0.59 -11.38 0.65
N ASP A 44 0.02 -10.28 0.24
CA ASP A 44 1.26 -10.31 -0.53
C ASP A 44 2.51 -10.63 0.30
N ARG A 45 2.47 -10.44 1.63
CA ARG A 45 3.64 -10.55 2.52
C ARG A 45 4.31 -11.93 2.54
N GLY A 46 3.61 -12.98 2.07
CA GLY A 46 4.05 -14.35 2.23
C GLY A 46 3.68 -14.93 3.60
N LYS A 47 4.20 -16.13 3.91
CA LYS A 47 3.92 -16.86 5.16
C LYS A 47 5.20 -17.39 5.83
N ASP A 48 6.35 -16.84 5.50
CA ASP A 48 7.67 -17.31 5.93
C ASP A 48 8.16 -16.73 7.25
N SER A 49 7.38 -15.91 7.91
CA SER A 49 7.64 -15.22 9.19
C SER A 49 8.94 -14.40 9.27
N THR A 50 9.89 -14.62 8.38
CA THR A 50 11.18 -13.88 8.30
C THR A 50 11.09 -12.67 7.38
N GLY A 51 10.08 -12.63 6.48
CA GLY A 51 9.93 -11.60 5.47
C GLY A 51 10.80 -11.81 4.22
N GLU A 52 11.38 -13.00 4.03
CA GLU A 52 12.23 -13.28 2.86
C GLU A 52 11.44 -13.21 1.56
N ILE A 53 10.19 -13.75 1.54
CA ILE A 53 9.30 -13.67 0.37
C ILE A 53 8.96 -12.21 0.08
N LEU A 54 8.58 -11.44 1.11
CA LEU A 54 8.30 -10.01 0.97
C LEU A 54 9.52 -9.26 0.43
N SER A 55 10.70 -9.48 1.00
CA SER A 55 11.95 -8.89 0.55
C SER A 55 12.28 -9.23 -0.91
N LYS A 56 12.02 -10.48 -1.36
CA LYS A 56 12.18 -10.87 -2.77
C LYS A 56 11.22 -10.12 -3.69
N GLN A 57 9.97 -9.93 -3.30
CA GLN A 57 9.00 -9.18 -4.08
C GLN A 57 9.41 -7.72 -4.20
N ILE A 58 9.80 -7.07 -3.11
CA ILE A 58 10.29 -5.69 -3.10
C ILE A 58 11.48 -5.52 -4.03
N ARG A 59 12.47 -6.42 -3.97
CA ARG A 59 13.63 -6.38 -4.87
C ARG A 59 13.26 -6.51 -6.35
N VAL A 60 12.28 -7.35 -6.67
CA VAL A 60 11.80 -7.53 -8.05
C VAL A 60 11.07 -6.28 -8.53
N LEU A 61 10.26 -5.64 -7.70
CA LEU A 61 9.57 -4.40 -8.04
C LEU A 61 10.53 -3.22 -8.21
N GLY A 62 11.59 -3.18 -7.41
CA GLY A 62 12.56 -2.08 -7.46
C GLY A 62 11.90 -0.73 -7.27
N GLU A 63 12.12 0.21 -8.18
CA GLU A 63 11.58 1.58 -8.12
C GLU A 63 10.06 1.67 -8.23
N LYS A 64 9.39 0.62 -8.69
CA LYS A 64 7.92 0.56 -8.72
C LYS A 64 7.31 0.34 -7.34
N TYR A 65 8.10 -0.17 -6.40
CA TYR A 65 7.62 -0.41 -5.04
C TYR A 65 7.50 0.89 -4.26
N CYS A 66 6.40 1.02 -3.53
CA CYS A 66 6.09 2.18 -2.71
C CYS A 66 5.67 1.72 -1.31
N ALA A 67 6.27 2.34 -0.28
CA ALA A 67 5.95 2.09 1.13
C ALA A 67 6.48 3.24 1.99
N TRP A 68 5.62 3.99 2.64
CA TRP A 68 6.00 5.21 3.37
C TRP A 68 6.90 6.11 2.52
N ASP A 69 6.49 6.38 1.31
CA ASP A 69 7.28 7.03 0.29
C ASP A 69 6.44 8.02 -0.52
N LEU A 70 7.06 9.06 -1.02
CA LEU A 70 6.46 10.01 -1.96
C LEU A 70 7.11 9.85 -3.33
N LYS A 71 6.27 9.68 -4.34
CA LYS A 71 6.66 9.73 -5.75
C LYS A 71 5.97 10.91 -6.42
N VAL A 72 6.68 11.63 -7.25
CA VAL A 72 6.10 12.67 -8.09
C VAL A 72 6.06 12.18 -9.53
N PHE A 73 4.86 12.05 -10.08
CA PHE A 73 4.69 11.60 -11.46
C PHE A 73 4.57 12.79 -12.40
N ASN A 74 5.58 12.97 -13.29
CA ASN A 74 5.65 13.99 -14.32
C ASN A 74 5.41 15.43 -13.83
N ASN A 75 5.66 15.76 -12.58
CA ASN A 75 5.31 17.03 -11.95
C ASN A 75 3.80 17.37 -12.06
N GLN A 76 2.94 16.36 -12.12
CA GLN A 76 1.49 16.53 -12.27
C GLN A 76 0.70 15.89 -11.13
N ILE A 77 1.28 14.90 -10.45
CA ILE A 77 0.61 14.17 -9.36
C ILE A 77 1.65 13.82 -8.29
N ASN A 78 1.33 14.13 -7.04
CA ASN A 78 1.99 13.56 -5.87
C ASN A 78 1.36 12.20 -5.56
N LEU A 79 2.18 11.16 -5.43
CA LEU A 79 1.77 9.80 -5.04
C LEU A 79 2.40 9.48 -3.68
N LEU A 80 1.65 9.63 -2.61
CA LEU A 80 2.07 9.26 -1.27
C LEU A 80 1.64 7.83 -0.97
N SER A 81 2.56 6.99 -0.56
CA SER A 81 2.27 5.59 -0.19
C SER A 81 2.30 5.42 1.31
N ALA A 82 1.23 4.86 1.83
CA ALA A 82 1.07 4.55 3.24
C ALA A 82 1.81 3.28 3.67
N ARG A 83 1.41 2.71 4.79
CA ARG A 83 1.97 1.49 5.38
C ARG A 83 1.76 0.28 4.46
N PRO A 84 2.82 -0.46 4.09
CA PRO A 84 2.67 -1.68 3.29
C PRO A 84 2.10 -2.82 4.14
N CYS A 85 1.45 -3.76 3.46
CA CYS A 85 0.92 -5.00 4.03
C CYS A 85 -0.04 -4.78 5.21
N SER A 86 -0.76 -3.65 5.22
CA SER A 86 -1.81 -3.41 6.22
C SER A 86 -2.93 -4.42 6.07
N SER A 87 -3.46 -4.91 7.18
CA SER A 87 -4.67 -5.72 7.20
C SER A 87 -5.91 -4.94 7.65
N GLY A 88 -5.76 -3.63 7.89
CA GLY A 88 -6.81 -2.83 8.50
C GLY A 88 -7.09 -3.18 9.95
N GLY A 89 -8.16 -2.60 10.51
CA GLY A 89 -8.59 -2.87 11.89
C GLY A 89 -7.69 -2.26 12.97
N GLY A 90 -7.05 -1.14 12.69
CA GLY A 90 -6.13 -0.45 13.57
C GLY A 90 -4.68 -0.57 13.13
N TYR A 91 -3.75 -0.51 14.09
CA TYR A 91 -2.32 -0.63 13.79
C TYR A 91 -1.77 -2.02 14.16
N PHE A 92 -1.30 -2.75 13.18
CA PHE A 92 -0.64 -4.04 13.36
C PHE A 92 0.48 -4.22 12.34
N LEU A 93 1.65 -4.59 12.81
CA LEU A 93 2.80 -4.92 11.96
C LEU A 93 3.10 -6.42 12.04
N SER A 94 2.90 -7.12 10.92
CA SER A 94 3.13 -8.58 10.87
C SER A 94 4.62 -8.94 11.06
N LYS A 95 4.89 -10.22 11.35
CA LYS A 95 6.27 -10.71 11.52
C LYS A 95 7.10 -10.52 10.25
N GLU A 96 6.51 -10.77 9.10
CA GLU A 96 7.13 -10.63 7.79
C GLU A 96 7.54 -9.17 7.53
N VAL A 97 6.65 -8.22 7.84
CA VAL A 97 6.95 -6.78 7.69
C VAL A 97 8.03 -6.35 8.68
N LYS A 98 7.98 -6.82 9.93
CA LYS A 98 9.05 -6.59 10.92
C LYS A 98 10.39 -7.18 10.47
N GLY A 99 10.38 -8.31 9.79
CA GLY A 99 11.58 -8.93 9.23
C GLY A 99 12.27 -8.06 8.17
N VAL A 100 11.49 -7.28 7.41
CA VAL A 100 12.01 -6.41 6.34
C VAL A 100 12.36 -5.01 6.85
N TYR A 101 11.50 -4.40 7.67
CA TYR A 101 11.61 -2.98 8.06
C TYR A 101 12.06 -2.77 9.50
N GLY A 102 12.17 -3.84 10.28
CA GLY A 102 12.35 -3.74 11.71
C GLY A 102 11.05 -3.41 12.45
N PRO A 103 11.13 -3.18 13.77
CA PRO A 103 9.98 -2.74 14.55
C PRO A 103 9.68 -1.26 14.23
N ILE A 104 8.49 -1.02 13.69
CA ILE A 104 7.96 0.33 13.43
C ILE A 104 6.71 0.47 14.29
N THR A 105 6.65 1.48 15.15
CA THR A 105 5.47 1.78 15.95
C THR A 105 4.41 2.52 15.14
N GLU A 106 3.20 2.62 15.66
CA GLU A 106 2.13 3.43 15.04
C GLU A 106 2.58 4.87 14.86
N GLN A 107 3.22 5.46 15.88
CA GLN A 107 3.75 6.83 15.81
C GLN A 107 4.86 6.98 14.76
N ASP A 108 5.73 5.97 14.61
CA ASP A 108 6.75 5.99 13.55
C ASP A 108 6.12 5.97 12.16
N SER A 109 5.04 5.18 11.97
CA SER A 109 4.30 5.14 10.71
C SER A 109 3.64 6.49 10.41
N ILE A 110 2.98 7.08 11.40
CA ILE A 110 2.40 8.44 11.31
C ILE A 110 3.48 9.45 10.91
N ASN A 111 4.60 9.47 11.61
CA ASN A 111 5.68 10.42 11.34
C ASN A 111 6.25 10.28 9.92
N LYS A 112 6.34 9.03 9.41
CA LYS A 112 6.76 8.78 8.02
C LYS A 112 5.75 9.35 7.00
N ILE A 113 4.46 9.15 7.25
CA ILE A 113 3.39 9.66 6.37
C ILE A 113 3.37 11.19 6.38
N ILE A 114 3.44 11.82 7.57
CA ILE A 114 3.51 13.28 7.72
C ILE A 114 4.72 13.83 6.96
N LYS A 115 5.90 13.25 7.17
CA LYS A 115 7.10 13.68 6.45
C LYS A 115 6.91 13.63 4.93
N CYS A 116 6.34 12.54 4.39
CA CYS A 116 6.04 12.44 2.97
C CYS A 116 5.03 13.50 2.51
N SER A 117 4.05 13.87 3.35
CA SER A 117 3.08 14.90 3.02
C SER A 117 3.69 16.30 2.99
N GLU A 118 4.68 16.58 3.84
CA GLU A 118 5.42 17.84 3.86
C GLU A 118 6.35 18.02 2.64
N GLU A 119 6.73 16.93 1.99
CA GLU A 119 7.59 16.94 0.80
C GLU A 119 6.79 17.00 -0.51
N THR A 120 5.45 17.12 -0.46
CA THR A 120 4.61 17.23 -1.66
C THR A 120 4.85 18.54 -2.40
N ILE A 121 4.73 18.50 -3.72
CA ILE A 121 4.75 19.70 -4.55
C ILE A 121 3.38 20.37 -4.43
N ASP A 122 3.38 21.67 -4.10
CA ASP A 122 2.17 22.47 -4.07
C ASP A 122 1.52 22.60 -5.46
N ASP A 123 0.23 22.91 -5.47
CA ASP A 123 -0.57 23.16 -6.69
C ASP A 123 -0.74 21.94 -7.63
N ILE A 124 -0.30 20.75 -7.24
CA ILE A 124 -0.62 19.52 -7.97
C ILE A 124 -1.37 18.52 -7.08
N PRO A 125 -2.28 17.69 -7.64
CA PRO A 125 -3.07 16.74 -6.87
C PRO A 125 -2.22 15.77 -6.06
N LEU A 126 -2.68 15.45 -4.84
CA LEU A 126 -2.16 14.38 -4.00
C LEU A 126 -3.08 13.16 -4.08
N ILE A 127 -2.49 12.01 -4.44
CA ILE A 127 -3.13 10.69 -4.36
C ILE A 127 -2.43 9.90 -3.26
N ILE A 128 -3.19 9.48 -2.24
CA ILE A 128 -2.68 8.60 -1.19
C ILE A 128 -2.98 7.16 -1.58
N MET A 129 -1.92 6.36 -1.74
CA MET A 129 -2.00 4.93 -2.01
C MET A 129 -1.95 4.16 -0.70
N SER A 130 -3.00 3.42 -0.41
CA SER A 130 -3.10 2.57 0.77
C SER A 130 -3.84 1.28 0.45
N HIS A 131 -3.51 0.18 1.13
CA HIS A 131 -4.25 -1.08 0.99
C HIS A 131 -5.53 -1.07 1.82
N ALA A 132 -5.47 -0.56 3.05
CA ALA A 132 -6.64 -0.24 3.86
C ALA A 132 -6.81 1.28 3.92
N GLY A 133 -8.04 1.77 3.86
CA GLY A 133 -8.33 3.20 3.99
C GLY A 133 -8.15 3.70 5.43
N PRO A 134 -8.31 5.01 5.68
CA PRO A 134 -8.19 5.57 7.02
C PRO A 134 -9.32 5.11 7.94
N SER A 135 -9.06 4.98 9.24
CA SER A 135 -10.12 4.82 10.23
C SER A 135 -10.93 6.13 10.39
N GLY A 136 -12.11 6.05 11.00
CA GLY A 136 -12.99 7.21 11.17
C GLY A 136 -14.04 7.37 10.07
N LEU A 137 -14.06 6.50 9.05
CA LEU A 137 -15.04 6.51 7.95
C LEU A 137 -16.28 5.66 8.22
N GLY A 138 -16.54 5.34 9.48
CA GLY A 138 -17.69 4.61 9.96
C GLY A 138 -17.42 3.13 10.21
N SER A 139 -18.25 2.55 11.11
CA SER A 139 -18.12 1.17 11.59
C SER A 139 -19.23 0.24 11.11
N GLU A 140 -20.23 0.76 10.42
CA GLU A 140 -21.31 -0.04 9.84
C GLU A 140 -20.79 -0.89 8.66
N PRO A 141 -21.40 -2.05 8.37
CA PRO A 141 -20.94 -2.92 7.28
C PRO A 141 -20.87 -2.25 5.92
N LYS A 142 -21.68 -1.23 5.67
CA LYS A 142 -21.72 -0.47 4.41
C LYS A 142 -20.84 0.78 4.42
N SER A 143 -20.16 1.07 5.52
CA SER A 143 -19.22 2.18 5.60
C SER A 143 -17.99 1.90 4.73
N ILE A 144 -17.29 2.94 4.28
CA ILE A 144 -16.15 2.85 3.34
C ILE A 144 -15.08 1.87 3.83
N CYS A 145 -14.74 1.93 5.14
CA CYS A 145 -13.81 1.00 5.77
C CYS A 145 -14.52 0.09 6.79
N GLY A 146 -15.84 -0.10 6.65
CA GLY A 146 -16.61 -0.96 7.54
C GLY A 146 -16.32 -2.44 7.29
N LYS A 147 -16.34 -3.23 8.37
CA LYS A 147 -16.18 -4.68 8.30
C LYS A 147 -17.54 -5.36 8.15
N ASP A 148 -17.77 -6.06 7.05
CA ASP A 148 -19.02 -6.77 6.74
C ASP A 148 -18.92 -8.30 6.78
N TRP A 149 -17.70 -8.86 6.77
CA TRP A 149 -17.45 -10.31 6.67
C TRP A 149 -17.49 -11.04 8.02
N LYS A 150 -17.57 -10.32 9.14
CA LYS A 150 -17.63 -10.90 10.49
C LYS A 150 -18.26 -9.93 11.49
N LEU A 151 -19.24 -10.40 12.28
CA LEU A 151 -19.85 -9.63 13.36
C LEU A 151 -18.94 -9.63 14.64
N PRO A 152 -19.00 -8.56 15.46
CA PRO A 152 -19.70 -7.30 15.20
C PRO A 152 -19.05 -6.50 14.07
N SER A 153 -19.85 -5.63 13.41
CA SER A 153 -19.32 -4.62 12.49
C SER A 153 -18.36 -3.70 13.24
N LEU A 154 -17.27 -3.33 12.61
CA LEU A 154 -16.25 -2.45 13.19
C LEU A 154 -15.66 -1.58 12.08
N ASP A 155 -15.13 -0.44 12.47
CA ASP A 155 -14.21 0.33 11.62
C ASP A 155 -12.95 -0.51 11.39
N TRP A 156 -12.66 -0.80 10.12
CA TRP A 156 -11.52 -1.62 9.70
C TRP A 156 -10.42 -0.81 9.03
N GLY A 157 -10.50 0.52 9.13
CA GLY A 157 -9.48 1.42 8.60
C GLY A 157 -8.17 1.38 9.41
N ASP A 158 -7.14 1.94 8.82
CA ASP A 158 -5.82 2.12 9.41
C ASP A 158 -5.77 3.41 10.24
N ARG A 159 -5.33 3.31 11.50
CA ARG A 159 -5.27 4.47 12.40
C ARG A 159 -4.14 5.42 12.06
N ASP A 160 -3.04 4.90 11.55
CA ASP A 160 -1.89 5.70 11.11
C ASP A 160 -2.17 6.56 9.85
N LEU A 161 -3.33 6.39 9.22
CA LEU A 161 -3.84 7.22 8.12
C LEU A 161 -4.89 8.26 8.55
N SER A 162 -5.26 8.30 9.82
CA SER A 162 -6.37 9.12 10.33
C SER A 162 -5.90 10.36 11.09
N VAL A 163 -4.73 10.86 10.77
CA VAL A 163 -4.07 11.99 11.46
C VAL A 163 -4.30 13.29 10.71
#